data_526973ab8d327354def2c3184b93b3c3
#
_entry.id   526973ab8d327354def2c3184b93b3c3
#
_cell.length_a   1.000
_cell.length_b   1.000
_cell.length_c   1.000
_cell.angle_alpha   90.00
_cell.angle_beta   90.00
_cell.angle_gamma   90.00
#
_symmetry.space_group_name_H-M   'P 1'
#
loop_
_entity.id
_entity.type
_entity.pdbx_description
1 polymer ?
#
loop_
_entity_poly.entity_id
_entity_poly.type
_entity_poly.pdbx_seq_one_letter_code
_entity_poly.pdbx_strand_id
1 'polypeptide(L)'
;MPSAAAQSNKEHTDQHIAIEHWHISLSVGAGVITNPLHGGKNVPLPIIPRIAFYGERWFFDNGRLGYTLKESQKHHFNIVSELNAESRFFIDWHPNNLFVVPATAGASSLTQNNAQPKKINIDTINKRRLALDAGGSYHYVQQSHVLSIQLLHDISSVYDGTRGAIQWQYHSEIGRLKLKPTLGINYKSAELNNYYYGLKAAETALGKIDVGSSWQPYAKIDASWPFSEANSLRFHVAYYDYSAMDGSPLFERNYSMTAFIGFDHTF
;
A
#
# COMPACT_ATOMS: atom_id res chain seq x y z
N MET A 1 -6.30 -45.03 -43.86
CA MET A 1 -6.11 -43.58 -43.75
C MET A 1 -6.34 -43.21 -42.32
N PRO A 2 -5.32 -42.82 -41.55
CA PRO A 2 -5.55 -42.38 -40.18
C PRO A 2 -5.74 -40.85 -40.15
N SER A 3 -6.82 -40.45 -39.47
CA SER A 3 -7.17 -39.08 -39.15
C SER A 3 -6.21 -38.48 -38.12
N ALA A 4 -5.57 -37.40 -38.48
CA ALA A 4 -4.72 -36.63 -37.58
C ALA A 4 -5.61 -35.83 -36.63
N ALA A 5 -5.62 -36.21 -35.36
CA ALA A 5 -6.17 -35.38 -34.29
C ALA A 5 -5.21 -34.20 -34.05
N ALA A 6 -5.66 -33.00 -34.36
CA ALA A 6 -4.97 -31.76 -34.00
C ALA A 6 -5.00 -31.60 -32.48
N GLN A 7 -3.85 -31.82 -31.84
CA GLN A 7 -3.63 -31.42 -30.47
C GLN A 7 -3.52 -29.89 -30.42
N SER A 8 -4.55 -29.25 -29.87
CA SER A 8 -4.52 -27.84 -29.48
C SER A 8 -3.57 -27.70 -28.29
N ASN A 9 -2.32 -27.35 -28.59
CA ASN A 9 -1.40 -26.82 -27.58
C ASN A 9 -1.92 -25.46 -27.14
N LYS A 10 -2.60 -25.41 -26.01
CA LYS A 10 -2.76 -24.17 -25.24
C LYS A 10 -1.38 -23.80 -24.68
N GLU A 11 -0.68 -22.98 -25.41
CA GLU A 11 0.46 -22.26 -24.86
C GLU A 11 -0.04 -21.45 -23.65
N HIS A 12 0.31 -21.93 -22.45
CA HIS A 12 0.33 -21.08 -21.28
C HIS A 12 1.38 -20.00 -21.56
N THR A 13 0.93 -18.82 -21.90
CA THR A 13 1.79 -17.65 -21.98
C THR A 13 2.20 -17.31 -20.56
N ASP A 14 3.29 -17.93 -20.09
CA ASP A 14 4.02 -17.46 -18.93
C ASP A 14 4.38 -15.99 -19.20
N GLN A 15 3.75 -15.07 -18.51
CA GLN A 15 4.12 -13.66 -18.56
C GLN A 15 5.46 -13.51 -17.85
N HIS A 16 6.55 -13.81 -18.54
CA HIS A 16 7.89 -13.47 -18.10
C HIS A 16 8.04 -11.96 -18.16
N ILE A 17 8.19 -11.33 -16.99
CA ILE A 17 8.59 -9.93 -16.92
C ILE A 17 10.02 -9.86 -17.49
N ALA A 18 10.25 -9.00 -18.48
CA ALA A 18 11.58 -8.81 -19.04
C ALA A 18 12.50 -8.29 -17.94
N ILE A 19 13.60 -9.01 -17.67
CA ILE A 19 14.64 -8.59 -16.74
C ILE A 19 15.59 -7.60 -17.43
N GLU A 20 16.28 -6.77 -16.61
CA GLU A 20 17.24 -5.73 -17.05
C GLU A 20 16.61 -4.59 -17.87
N HIS A 21 15.29 -4.43 -17.79
CA HIS A 21 14.55 -3.33 -18.40
C HIS A 21 13.74 -2.55 -17.37
N TRP A 22 13.59 -1.26 -17.63
CA TRP A 22 12.68 -0.41 -16.87
C TRP A 22 11.24 -0.65 -17.36
N HIS A 23 10.37 -0.90 -16.40
CA HIS A 23 8.93 -0.96 -16.60
C HIS A 23 8.32 0.33 -16.08
N ILE A 24 7.93 1.20 -16.98
CA ILE A 24 7.38 2.51 -16.64
C ILE A 24 5.95 2.55 -17.15
N SER A 25 5.03 2.90 -16.28
CA SER A 25 3.66 3.22 -16.68
C SER A 25 3.12 4.40 -15.88
N LEU A 26 2.14 5.07 -16.45
CA LEU A 26 1.48 6.24 -15.88
C LEU A 26 -0.02 6.05 -15.93
N SER A 27 -0.66 6.07 -14.78
CA SER A 27 -2.12 6.13 -14.70
C SER A 27 -2.56 7.57 -14.46
N VAL A 28 -3.46 8.08 -15.29
CA VAL A 28 -4.09 9.40 -15.14
C VAL A 28 -5.58 9.21 -14.93
N GLY A 29 -6.14 9.81 -13.89
CA GLY A 29 -7.54 9.55 -13.55
C GLY A 29 -8.05 10.35 -12.38
N ALA A 30 -8.97 9.76 -11.65
CA ALA A 30 -9.54 10.31 -10.43
C ALA A 30 -9.50 9.27 -9.31
N GLY A 31 -9.06 9.70 -8.15
CA GLY A 31 -9.03 8.84 -6.98
C GLY A 31 -8.78 9.60 -5.69
N VAL A 32 -8.83 8.89 -4.59
CA VAL A 32 -8.65 9.47 -3.26
C VAL A 32 -8.17 8.40 -2.28
N ILE A 33 -7.29 8.79 -1.35
CA ILE A 33 -7.06 8.08 -0.09
C ILE A 33 -7.72 8.88 1.01
N THR A 34 -8.61 8.27 1.79
CA THR A 34 -9.22 8.92 2.94
C THR A 34 -8.24 8.94 4.11
N ASN A 35 -8.07 10.11 4.74
CA ASN A 35 -7.30 10.23 5.96
C ASN A 35 -8.20 9.86 7.16
N PRO A 36 -7.83 8.87 7.99
CA PRO A 36 -8.64 8.47 9.13
C PRO A 36 -8.51 9.41 10.34
N LEU A 37 -7.55 10.35 10.30
CA LEU A 37 -7.20 11.19 11.44
C LEU A 37 -8.02 12.48 11.48
N HIS A 38 -8.32 12.96 12.69
CA HIS A 38 -9.04 14.20 12.91
C HIS A 38 -8.25 15.42 12.45
N GLY A 39 -8.84 16.24 11.58
CA GLY A 39 -8.17 17.34 10.87
C GLY A 39 -7.32 16.91 9.67
N GLY A 40 -7.14 15.61 9.47
CA GLY A 40 -6.37 15.10 8.35
C GLY A 40 -7.04 15.32 7.00
N LYS A 41 -6.29 15.80 6.00
CA LYS A 41 -6.78 15.98 4.64
C LYS A 41 -6.72 14.66 3.87
N ASN A 42 -7.77 14.36 3.11
CA ASN A 42 -7.75 13.26 2.15
C ASN A 42 -6.70 13.54 1.08
N VAL A 43 -6.04 12.48 0.59
CA VAL A 43 -5.01 12.56 -0.46
C VAL A 43 -5.65 12.22 -1.80
N PRO A 44 -5.84 13.20 -2.70
CA PRO A 44 -6.37 12.93 -4.04
C PRO A 44 -5.31 12.27 -4.92
N LEU A 45 -5.77 11.46 -5.89
CA LEU A 45 -5.00 10.60 -6.77
C LEU A 45 -5.25 10.94 -8.25
N PRO A 46 -4.80 12.08 -8.79
CA PRO A 46 -5.00 12.40 -10.22
C PRO A 46 -4.03 11.62 -11.12
N ILE A 47 -2.83 11.32 -10.62
CA ILE A 47 -1.76 10.68 -11.38
C ILE A 47 -1.08 9.63 -10.49
N ILE A 48 -0.89 8.43 -11.03
CA ILE A 48 -0.18 7.34 -10.35
C ILE A 48 0.92 6.82 -11.29
N PRO A 49 2.17 7.28 -11.16
CA PRO A 49 3.29 6.66 -11.87
C PRO A 49 3.60 5.28 -11.26
N ARG A 50 4.04 4.36 -12.09
CA ARG A 50 4.62 3.08 -11.67
C ARG A 50 5.96 2.94 -12.35
N ILE A 51 6.98 2.69 -11.55
CA ILE A 51 8.35 2.55 -12.01
C ILE A 51 8.92 1.30 -11.37
N ALA A 52 9.30 0.33 -12.19
CA ALA A 52 9.94 -0.87 -11.72
C ALA A 52 11.15 -1.22 -12.59
N PHE A 53 12.13 -1.83 -11.97
CA PHE A 53 13.31 -2.42 -12.61
C PHE A 53 13.61 -3.76 -11.95
N TYR A 54 13.79 -4.79 -12.74
CA TYR A 54 14.13 -6.13 -12.26
C TYR A 54 15.44 -6.57 -12.92
N GLY A 55 16.53 -6.57 -12.14
CA GLY A 55 17.81 -7.15 -12.54
C GLY A 55 17.92 -8.63 -12.14
N GLU A 56 19.09 -9.23 -12.29
CA GLU A 56 19.33 -10.64 -11.90
C GLU A 56 19.01 -10.92 -10.43
N ARG A 57 19.35 -10.00 -9.53
CA ARG A 57 19.10 -10.13 -8.08
C ARG A 57 18.57 -8.86 -7.44
N TRP A 58 18.92 -7.68 -7.97
CA TRP A 58 18.43 -6.41 -7.47
C TRP A 58 17.14 -6.03 -8.18
N PHE A 59 16.19 -5.52 -7.44
CA PHE A 59 14.99 -4.95 -8.02
C PHE A 59 14.61 -3.63 -7.34
N PHE A 60 13.98 -2.77 -8.11
CA PHE A 60 13.28 -1.59 -7.64
C PHE A 60 11.82 -1.68 -8.09
N ASP A 61 10.90 -1.51 -7.18
CA ASP A 61 9.46 -1.58 -7.48
C ASP A 61 8.70 -0.51 -6.67
N ASN A 62 8.32 0.57 -7.35
CA ASN A 62 7.47 1.62 -6.80
C ASN A 62 7.93 2.16 -5.42
N GLY A 63 9.23 2.47 -5.29
CA GLY A 63 9.82 2.98 -4.05
C GLY A 63 10.32 1.91 -3.09
N ARG A 64 10.19 0.63 -3.45
CA ARG A 64 10.80 -0.50 -2.74
C ARG A 64 12.09 -0.91 -3.44
N LEU A 65 13.19 -0.93 -2.72
CA LEU A 65 14.44 -1.52 -3.18
C LEU A 65 14.57 -2.92 -2.58
N GLY A 66 14.96 -3.90 -3.39
CA GLY A 66 15.11 -5.26 -2.92
C GLY A 66 16.29 -6.01 -3.50
N TYR A 67 16.68 -7.06 -2.79
CA TYR A 67 17.70 -8.02 -3.22
C TYR A 67 17.19 -9.44 -3.02
N THR A 68 17.18 -10.24 -4.08
CA THR A 68 16.73 -11.63 -4.06
C THR A 68 17.84 -12.53 -3.54
N LEU A 69 17.63 -13.08 -2.34
CA LEU A 69 18.55 -14.02 -1.70
C LEU A 69 18.48 -15.40 -2.34
N LYS A 70 17.24 -15.86 -2.55
CA LYS A 70 16.95 -17.18 -3.12
C LYS A 70 15.64 -17.11 -3.88
N GLU A 71 15.66 -17.67 -5.07
CA GLU A 71 14.52 -17.81 -5.95
C GLU A 71 14.38 -19.24 -6.43
N SER A 72 13.15 -19.70 -6.50
CA SER A 72 12.75 -20.94 -7.15
C SER A 72 11.38 -20.73 -7.79
N GLN A 73 10.89 -21.70 -8.54
CA GLN A 73 9.60 -21.59 -9.24
C GLN A 73 8.42 -21.18 -8.32
N LYS A 74 8.49 -21.49 -7.03
CA LYS A 74 7.40 -21.21 -6.08
C LYS A 74 7.79 -20.34 -4.90
N HIS A 75 9.09 -20.23 -4.59
CA HIS A 75 9.57 -19.60 -3.37
C HIS A 75 10.56 -18.49 -3.68
N HIS A 76 10.27 -17.28 -3.20
CA HIS A 76 11.13 -16.11 -3.38
C HIS A 76 11.43 -15.52 -2.01
N PHE A 77 12.72 -15.41 -1.67
CA PHE A 77 13.22 -14.81 -0.44
C PHE A 77 14.00 -13.55 -0.79
N ASN A 78 13.60 -12.42 -0.23
CA ASN A 78 14.22 -11.15 -0.51
C ASN A 78 14.57 -10.39 0.77
N ILE A 79 15.62 -9.58 0.70
CA ILE A 79 15.82 -8.44 1.60
C ILE A 79 15.23 -7.23 0.90
N VAL A 80 14.46 -6.43 1.62
CA VAL A 80 13.79 -5.26 1.05
C VAL A 80 13.92 -4.05 1.96
N SER A 81 13.92 -2.88 1.35
CA SER A 81 13.85 -1.59 2.03
C SER A 81 12.81 -0.70 1.37
N GLU A 82 12.00 -0.01 2.18
CA GLU A 82 10.94 0.87 1.69
C GLU A 82 10.60 1.96 2.71
N LEU A 83 10.09 3.08 2.24
CA LEU A 83 9.60 4.14 3.11
C LEU A 83 8.33 3.71 3.85
N ASN A 84 8.26 4.04 5.14
CA ASN A 84 7.06 3.77 5.94
C ASN A 84 5.89 4.64 5.48
N ALA A 85 4.79 4.00 5.13
CA ALA A 85 3.63 4.69 4.58
C ALA A 85 2.77 5.44 5.62
N GLU A 86 2.96 5.21 6.93
CA GLU A 86 2.15 5.82 7.99
C GLU A 86 2.34 7.35 8.05
N SER A 87 3.56 7.83 7.76
CA SER A 87 3.87 9.27 7.76
C SER A 87 3.05 10.07 6.73
N ARG A 88 2.47 9.43 5.70
CA ARG A 88 1.64 10.10 4.68
C ARG A 88 0.40 10.80 5.23
N PHE A 89 -0.06 10.40 6.41
CA PHE A 89 -1.21 11.04 7.06
C PHE A 89 -0.85 12.33 7.81
N PHE A 90 0.45 12.60 7.99
CA PHE A 90 0.96 13.70 8.82
C PHE A 90 1.79 14.74 8.05
N ILE A 91 2.12 14.47 6.80
CA ILE A 91 2.94 15.38 5.98
C ILE A 91 2.20 15.74 4.70
N ASP A 92 2.35 17.01 4.27
CA ASP A 92 1.69 17.53 3.07
C ASP A 92 2.18 16.82 1.79
N TRP A 93 3.40 16.34 1.79
CA TRP A 93 3.98 15.62 0.68
C TRP A 93 4.77 14.39 1.15
N HIS A 94 4.35 13.20 0.71
CA HIS A 94 5.03 11.94 0.98
C HIS A 94 5.56 11.36 -0.35
N PRO A 95 6.81 10.84 -0.44
CA PRO A 95 7.34 10.23 -1.67
C PRO A 95 6.47 9.10 -2.22
N ASN A 96 5.82 8.32 -1.37
CA ASN A 96 4.80 7.36 -1.81
C ASN A 96 3.54 8.03 -2.37
N ASN A 97 3.36 9.36 -2.17
CA ASN A 97 2.35 10.17 -2.83
C ASN A 97 2.84 10.71 -4.19
N LEU A 98 4.13 10.53 -4.56
CA LEU A 98 4.60 10.72 -5.96
C LEU A 98 4.02 9.65 -6.88
N PHE A 99 3.77 8.51 -6.30
CA PHE A 99 2.96 7.48 -6.96
C PHE A 99 1.46 7.77 -6.78
N VAL A 100 1.13 8.93 -6.15
CA VAL A 100 -0.20 9.39 -5.79
C VAL A 100 -0.16 10.91 -5.51
N VAL A 101 -0.29 11.78 -6.52
CA VAL A 101 -0.16 13.25 -6.39
C VAL A 101 -1.43 13.92 -5.86
N PRO A 102 -1.35 14.88 -4.90
CA PRO A 102 -2.52 15.56 -4.34
C PRO A 102 -3.09 16.67 -5.26
N ALA A 103 -4.40 16.72 -5.38
CA ALA A 103 -5.12 17.89 -5.86
C ALA A 103 -5.91 18.55 -4.71
N THR A 104 -5.88 19.86 -4.64
CA THR A 104 -6.59 20.63 -3.63
C THR A 104 -8.09 20.65 -3.92
N ALA A 105 -8.89 20.03 -3.08
CA ALA A 105 -10.32 20.25 -3.03
C ALA A 105 -10.74 20.45 -1.58
N GLY A 106 -11.15 21.66 -1.26
CA GLY A 106 -11.72 21.98 0.03
C GLY A 106 -13.09 21.32 0.19
N ALA A 107 -13.28 20.61 1.29
CA ALA A 107 -14.60 20.16 1.73
C ALA A 107 -14.88 20.78 3.08
N SER A 108 -15.95 21.59 3.13
CA SER A 108 -16.46 22.21 4.34
C SER A 108 -17.05 21.15 5.28
N SER A 109 -16.56 21.10 6.51
CA SER A 109 -17.14 20.26 7.54
C SER A 109 -18.29 20.99 8.23
N LEU A 110 -19.48 20.38 8.20
CA LEU A 110 -20.60 20.79 9.05
C LEU A 110 -20.37 20.24 10.46
N THR A 111 -20.27 21.12 11.42
CA THR A 111 -20.07 20.81 12.83
C THR A 111 -21.37 20.28 13.44
N GLN A 112 -21.39 19.04 13.90
CA GLN A 112 -22.39 18.56 14.85
C GLN A 112 -21.76 18.43 16.22
N ASN A 113 -22.28 19.24 17.16
CA ASN A 113 -21.93 19.16 18.58
C ASN A 113 -22.61 17.95 19.20
N ASN A 114 -21.86 16.89 19.47
CA ASN A 114 -22.18 15.89 20.47
C ASN A 114 -20.93 15.64 21.31
N ALA A 115 -21.08 15.60 22.64
CA ALA A 115 -19.98 15.40 23.59
C ALA A 115 -19.36 14.01 23.42
N GLN A 116 -18.41 13.93 22.47
CA GLN A 116 -17.56 12.77 22.23
C GLN A 116 -16.19 12.99 22.91
N PRO A 117 -15.42 11.92 23.19
CA PRO A 117 -14.07 12.05 23.73
C PRO A 117 -13.28 13.07 22.91
N LYS A 118 -12.60 13.97 23.60
CA LYS A 118 -11.91 15.13 23.01
C LYS A 118 -10.92 14.68 21.95
N LYS A 119 -11.34 14.74 20.68
CA LYS A 119 -10.48 14.42 19.53
C LYS A 119 -9.43 15.51 19.37
N ILE A 120 -8.21 15.12 19.04
CA ILE A 120 -7.07 16.02 18.87
C ILE A 120 -6.78 16.13 17.37
N ASN A 121 -6.71 17.37 16.90
CA ASN A 121 -6.38 17.67 15.50
C ASN A 121 -4.88 17.42 15.25
N ILE A 122 -4.54 16.72 14.17
CA ILE A 122 -3.16 16.41 13.80
C ILE A 122 -2.32 17.66 13.49
N ASP A 123 -2.92 18.77 13.13
CA ASP A 123 -2.21 20.05 12.90
C ASP A 123 -1.68 20.67 14.21
N THR A 124 -2.18 20.23 15.37
CA THR A 124 -1.78 20.74 16.69
C THR A 124 -0.67 19.93 17.34
N ILE A 125 -0.27 18.81 16.77
CA ILE A 125 0.80 17.96 17.30
C ILE A 125 2.08 18.10 16.49
N ASN A 126 3.20 17.58 17.04
CA ASN A 126 4.46 17.60 16.33
C ASN A 126 4.40 16.79 15.03
N LYS A 127 5.02 17.32 13.96
CA LYS A 127 5.12 16.61 12.68
C LYS A 127 5.80 15.25 12.86
N ARG A 128 5.22 14.21 12.27
CA ARG A 128 5.81 12.87 12.23
C ARG A 128 6.77 12.78 11.05
N ARG A 129 7.96 12.23 11.30
CA ARG A 129 9.03 12.12 10.29
C ARG A 129 8.79 10.93 9.37
N LEU A 130 9.36 11.01 8.18
CA LEU A 130 9.54 9.86 7.30
C LEU A 130 10.49 8.86 7.94
N ALA A 131 10.14 7.58 7.90
CA ALA A 131 10.99 6.48 8.32
C ALA A 131 11.35 5.59 7.13
N LEU A 132 12.55 5.04 7.14
CA LEU A 132 13.03 4.03 6.22
C LEU A 132 13.08 2.70 6.96
N ASP A 133 12.35 1.73 6.45
CA ASP A 133 12.29 0.39 7.01
C ASP A 133 13.03 -0.60 6.12
N ALA A 134 13.71 -1.58 6.72
CA ALA A 134 14.32 -2.68 5.99
C ALA A 134 14.11 -4.01 6.70
N GLY A 135 14.16 -5.10 5.96
CA GLY A 135 14.00 -6.44 6.49
C GLY A 135 13.79 -7.50 5.43
N GLY A 136 13.09 -8.57 5.79
CA GLY A 136 12.85 -9.72 4.93
C GLY A 136 11.46 -9.78 4.35
N SER A 137 11.35 -10.30 3.14
CA SER A 137 10.08 -10.73 2.55
C SER A 137 10.20 -12.13 1.95
N TYR A 138 9.11 -12.87 2.07
CA TYR A 138 8.96 -14.19 1.49
C TYR A 138 7.68 -14.22 0.67
N HIS A 139 7.75 -14.78 -0.54
CA HIS A 139 6.59 -14.99 -1.41
C HIS A 139 6.52 -16.46 -1.82
N TYR A 140 5.33 -17.03 -1.65
CA TYR A 140 4.99 -18.36 -2.16
C TYR A 140 3.99 -18.19 -3.31
N VAL A 141 4.38 -18.66 -4.48
CA VAL A 141 3.59 -18.57 -5.72
C VAL A 141 3.11 -19.95 -6.11
N GLN A 142 1.81 -20.13 -6.23
CA GLN A 142 1.20 -21.36 -6.70
C GLN A 142 0.07 -21.05 -7.68
N GLN A 143 0.33 -21.27 -8.96
CA GLN A 143 -0.60 -20.93 -10.04
C GLN A 143 -1.02 -19.45 -9.95
N SER A 144 -2.31 -19.20 -9.75
CA SER A 144 -2.88 -17.85 -9.61
C SER A 144 -2.83 -17.28 -8.18
N HIS A 145 -2.30 -18.03 -7.21
CA HIS A 145 -2.26 -17.62 -5.81
C HIS A 145 -0.86 -17.16 -5.42
N VAL A 146 -0.78 -16.04 -4.71
CA VAL A 146 0.47 -15.56 -4.11
C VAL A 146 0.23 -15.31 -2.62
N LEU A 147 0.95 -16.02 -1.77
CA LEU A 147 1.04 -15.75 -0.34
C LEU A 147 2.32 -14.97 -0.09
N SER A 148 2.22 -13.84 0.58
CA SER A 148 3.38 -13.00 0.92
C SER A 148 3.44 -12.76 2.42
N ILE A 149 4.65 -12.86 2.97
CA ILE A 149 4.96 -12.53 4.37
C ILE A 149 6.11 -11.53 4.36
N GLN A 150 6.00 -10.48 5.15
CA GLN A 150 7.01 -9.44 5.25
C GLN A 150 7.21 -9.07 6.73
N LEU A 151 8.47 -8.82 7.11
CA LEU A 151 8.85 -8.29 8.41
C LEU A 151 9.95 -7.26 8.22
N LEU A 152 9.70 -6.03 8.65
CA LEU A 152 10.59 -4.88 8.50
C LEU A 152 10.81 -4.20 9.85
N HIS A 153 11.98 -3.61 10.00
CA HIS A 153 12.35 -2.79 11.14
C HIS A 153 12.80 -1.41 10.68
N ASP A 154 12.53 -0.38 11.48
CA ASP A 154 13.00 0.98 11.23
C ASP A 154 14.53 1.07 11.33
N ILE A 155 15.19 1.33 10.20
CA ILE A 155 16.65 1.53 10.14
C ILE A 155 17.05 3.00 10.14
N SER A 156 16.08 3.91 10.22
CA SER A 156 16.28 5.37 10.22
C SER A 156 16.20 6.00 11.61
N SER A 157 16.00 5.19 12.66
CA SER A 157 15.84 5.60 14.07
C SER A 157 14.79 6.70 14.24
N VAL A 158 13.66 6.52 13.59
CA VAL A 158 12.51 7.42 13.70
C VAL A 158 11.55 6.94 14.77
N TYR A 159 11.22 5.64 14.77
CA TYR A 159 10.33 5.03 15.74
C TYR A 159 10.93 3.78 16.42
N ASP A 160 12.08 3.28 15.94
CA ASP A 160 12.84 2.14 16.49
C ASP A 160 11.97 0.87 16.71
N GLY A 161 11.00 0.63 15.82
CA GLY A 161 10.05 -0.47 15.96
C GLY A 161 9.98 -1.33 14.71
N THR A 162 9.03 -2.27 14.73
CA THR A 162 8.86 -3.30 13.71
C THR A 162 7.46 -3.27 13.13
N ARG A 163 7.35 -3.56 11.84
CA ARG A 163 6.07 -3.85 11.18
C ARG A 163 6.14 -5.12 10.35
N GLY A 164 5.03 -5.77 10.19
CA GLY A 164 4.91 -6.95 9.35
C GLY A 164 3.64 -6.96 8.54
N ALA A 165 3.57 -7.84 7.56
CA ALA A 165 2.37 -8.08 6.79
C ALA A 165 2.29 -9.54 6.38
N ILE A 166 1.08 -10.07 6.39
CA ILE A 166 0.73 -11.34 5.74
C ILE A 166 -0.37 -11.00 4.75
N GLN A 167 -0.23 -11.40 3.49
CA GLN A 167 -1.25 -11.17 2.48
C GLN A 167 -1.40 -12.38 1.56
N TRP A 168 -2.62 -12.62 1.15
CA TRP A 168 -2.97 -13.54 0.09
C TRP A 168 -3.55 -12.76 -1.08
N GLN A 169 -3.09 -13.08 -2.29
CA GLN A 169 -3.44 -12.44 -3.54
C GLN A 169 -3.89 -13.52 -4.53
N TYR A 170 -4.96 -13.24 -5.25
CA TYR A 170 -5.45 -14.12 -6.31
C TYR A 170 -5.45 -13.38 -7.65
N HIS A 171 -4.85 -13.97 -8.67
CA HIS A 171 -4.81 -13.43 -10.02
C HIS A 171 -5.86 -14.13 -10.86
N SER A 172 -6.80 -13.39 -11.42
CA SER A 172 -7.88 -13.91 -12.27
C SER A 172 -8.01 -13.09 -13.53
N GLU A 173 -8.34 -13.78 -14.62
CA GLU A 173 -8.65 -13.17 -15.90
C GLU A 173 -10.04 -13.62 -16.36
N ILE A 174 -10.93 -12.66 -16.60
CA ILE A 174 -12.28 -12.86 -17.09
C ILE A 174 -12.40 -12.14 -18.44
N GLY A 175 -12.21 -12.87 -19.53
CA GLY A 175 -12.05 -12.26 -20.85
C GLY A 175 -10.83 -11.36 -20.90
N ARG A 176 -11.03 -10.05 -21.11
CA ARG A 176 -9.95 -9.06 -21.08
C ARG A 176 -9.75 -8.44 -19.70
N LEU A 177 -10.64 -8.64 -18.77
CA LEU A 177 -10.56 -8.07 -17.45
C LEU A 177 -9.58 -8.87 -16.59
N LYS A 178 -8.50 -8.24 -16.16
CA LYS A 178 -7.55 -8.78 -15.19
C LYS A 178 -7.93 -8.30 -13.80
N LEU A 179 -8.17 -9.23 -12.87
CA LEU A 179 -8.58 -8.97 -11.49
C LEU A 179 -7.54 -9.50 -10.52
N LYS A 180 -7.24 -8.72 -9.50
CA LYS A 180 -6.29 -9.08 -8.45
C LYS A 180 -6.85 -8.69 -7.08
N PRO A 181 -7.79 -9.46 -6.51
CA PRO A 181 -8.19 -9.32 -5.12
C PRO A 181 -7.04 -9.70 -4.20
N THR A 182 -6.92 -8.95 -3.10
CA THR A 182 -5.91 -9.15 -2.05
C THR A 182 -6.59 -9.04 -0.70
N LEU A 183 -6.34 -10.00 0.17
CA LEU A 183 -6.68 -9.96 1.59
C LEU A 183 -5.40 -10.00 2.40
N GLY A 184 -5.33 -9.24 3.47
CA GLY A 184 -4.13 -9.24 4.30
C GLY A 184 -4.36 -8.68 5.68
N ILE A 185 -3.32 -8.79 6.49
CA ILE A 185 -3.27 -8.25 7.82
C ILE A 185 -1.89 -7.63 8.06
N ASN A 186 -1.85 -6.41 8.56
CA ASN A 186 -0.64 -5.71 8.95
C ASN A 186 -0.45 -5.82 10.46
N TYR A 187 0.76 -6.14 10.89
CA TYR A 187 1.23 -5.99 12.26
C TYR A 187 2.02 -4.70 12.41
N LYS A 188 1.79 -3.96 13.47
CA LYS A 188 2.53 -2.77 13.85
C LYS A 188 2.92 -2.87 15.32
N SER A 189 4.21 -2.68 15.62
CA SER A 189 4.71 -2.71 16.99
C SER A 189 4.21 -1.50 17.80
N ALA A 190 4.32 -1.57 19.11
CA ALA A 190 3.93 -0.49 20.01
C ALA A 190 4.75 0.79 19.74
N GLU A 191 6.05 0.66 19.44
CA GLU A 191 6.94 1.78 19.14
C GLU A 191 6.45 2.54 17.89
N LEU A 192 6.10 1.80 16.81
CA LEU A 192 5.57 2.39 15.59
C LEU A 192 4.24 3.12 15.87
N ASN A 193 3.30 2.44 16.51
CA ASN A 193 1.99 3.01 16.79
C ASN A 193 2.06 4.19 17.74
N ASN A 194 2.88 4.11 18.79
CA ASN A 194 3.06 5.21 19.74
C ASN A 194 3.74 6.41 19.10
N TYR A 195 4.68 6.18 18.17
CA TYR A 195 5.32 7.27 17.43
C TYR A 195 4.33 8.01 16.52
N TYR A 196 3.58 7.30 15.68
CA TYR A 196 2.67 7.91 14.73
C TYR A 196 1.34 8.34 15.38
N TYR A 197 0.75 7.50 16.20
CA TYR A 197 -0.62 7.63 16.68
C TYR A 197 -0.75 7.85 18.18
N GLY A 198 0.32 7.71 18.94
CA GLY A 198 0.40 8.12 20.34
C GLY A 198 0.64 9.61 20.47
N LEU A 199 0.52 10.12 21.72
CA LEU A 199 0.77 11.52 22.07
C LEU A 199 1.84 11.61 23.13
N LYS A 200 2.74 12.57 22.99
CA LYS A 200 3.72 12.94 24.03
C LYS A 200 3.07 13.86 25.05
N ALA A 201 3.51 13.83 26.28
CA ALA A 201 2.99 14.68 27.35
C ALA A 201 2.99 16.19 27.03
N ALA A 202 3.96 16.63 26.20
CA ALA A 202 4.06 18.03 25.77
C ALA A 202 3.13 18.40 24.59
N GLU A 203 2.48 17.43 23.92
CA GLU A 203 1.64 17.69 22.76
C GLU A 203 0.18 17.98 23.14
N THR A 204 -0.23 17.63 24.34
CA THR A 204 -1.63 17.79 24.75
C THR A 204 -1.77 17.87 26.29
N ALA A 205 -2.83 18.57 26.73
CA ALA A 205 -3.22 18.60 28.13
C ALA A 205 -3.72 17.24 28.67
N LEU A 206 -3.95 16.26 27.80
CA LEU A 206 -4.36 14.90 28.20
C LEU A 206 -3.17 14.06 28.72
N GLY A 207 -1.94 14.57 28.59
CA GLY A 207 -0.72 13.85 28.96
C GLY A 207 -0.25 12.87 27.87
N LYS A 208 0.64 11.94 28.23
CA LYS A 208 1.13 10.91 27.33
C LYS A 208 0.03 9.88 27.05
N ILE A 209 -0.15 9.54 25.77
CA ILE A 209 -1.07 8.47 25.35
C ILE A 209 -0.31 7.46 24.52
N ASP A 210 -0.25 6.24 24.99
CA ASP A 210 0.33 5.08 24.28
C ASP A 210 -0.81 4.23 23.70
N VAL A 211 -0.66 3.80 22.45
CA VAL A 211 -1.67 3.04 21.70
C VAL A 211 -1.39 1.53 21.74
N GLY A 212 -0.12 1.16 21.88
CA GLY A 212 0.31 -0.24 21.86
C GLY A 212 0.45 -0.84 20.47
N SER A 213 0.74 -2.13 20.43
CA SER A 213 0.83 -2.87 19.17
C SER A 213 -0.55 -3.17 18.59
N SER A 214 -0.61 -3.41 17.27
CA SER A 214 -1.88 -3.67 16.60
C SER A 214 -1.76 -4.66 15.45
N TRP A 215 -2.89 -5.32 15.17
CA TRP A 215 -3.14 -6.05 13.95
C TRP A 215 -4.26 -5.34 13.17
N GLN A 216 -4.00 -5.06 11.89
CA GLN A 216 -4.88 -4.25 11.06
C GLN A 216 -5.21 -5.02 9.77
N PRO A 217 -6.39 -5.65 9.68
CA PRO A 217 -6.83 -6.32 8.48
C PRO A 217 -7.09 -5.32 7.35
N TYR A 218 -6.91 -5.77 6.12
CA TYR A 218 -7.23 -4.99 4.93
C TYR A 218 -7.68 -5.88 3.77
N ALA A 219 -8.40 -5.27 2.86
CA ALA A 219 -8.81 -5.86 1.60
C ALA A 219 -8.55 -4.88 0.45
N LYS A 220 -8.10 -5.39 -0.72
CA LYS A 220 -7.89 -4.60 -1.93
C LYS A 220 -8.42 -5.35 -3.14
N ILE A 221 -8.84 -4.60 -4.15
CA ILE A 221 -9.15 -5.10 -5.48
C ILE A 221 -8.45 -4.18 -6.47
N ASP A 222 -7.52 -4.75 -7.23
CA ASP A 222 -6.97 -4.13 -8.43
C ASP A 222 -7.63 -4.77 -9.64
N ALA A 223 -8.09 -3.95 -10.58
CA ALA A 223 -8.63 -4.41 -11.85
C ALA A 223 -8.03 -3.61 -13.00
N SER A 224 -7.76 -4.30 -14.11
CA SER A 224 -7.23 -3.68 -15.32
C SER A 224 -7.98 -4.25 -16.53
N TRP A 225 -8.44 -3.36 -17.39
CA TRP A 225 -9.07 -3.70 -18.67
C TRP A 225 -8.18 -3.21 -19.82
N PRO A 226 -7.28 -4.05 -20.35
CA PRO A 226 -6.46 -3.69 -21.49
C PRO A 226 -7.31 -3.61 -22.77
N PHE A 227 -7.10 -2.56 -23.54
CA PHE A 227 -7.71 -2.36 -24.86
C PHE A 227 -6.66 -2.25 -25.97
N SER A 228 -5.37 -2.06 -25.62
CA SER A 228 -4.20 -2.27 -26.46
C SER A 228 -3.05 -2.84 -25.65
N GLU A 229 -1.91 -3.12 -26.29
CA GLU A 229 -0.70 -3.61 -25.58
C GLU A 229 -0.16 -2.60 -24.56
N ALA A 230 -0.23 -1.30 -24.89
CA ALA A 230 0.27 -0.23 -24.04
C ALA A 230 -0.80 0.44 -23.17
N ASN A 231 -2.09 0.21 -23.41
CA ASN A 231 -3.14 1.01 -22.79
C ASN A 231 -4.20 0.16 -22.09
N SER A 232 -4.58 0.57 -20.90
CA SER A 232 -5.65 -0.07 -20.14
C SER A 232 -6.47 0.94 -19.33
N LEU A 233 -7.68 0.56 -18.97
CA LEU A 233 -8.44 1.22 -17.91
C LEU A 233 -8.16 0.52 -16.61
N ARG A 234 -7.77 1.28 -15.58
CA ARG A 234 -7.40 0.75 -14.27
C ARG A 234 -8.40 1.17 -13.21
N PHE A 235 -8.72 0.21 -12.33
CA PHE A 235 -9.53 0.41 -11.14
C PHE A 235 -8.75 -0.10 -9.92
N HIS A 236 -8.82 0.65 -8.84
CA HIS A 236 -8.25 0.23 -7.56
C HIS A 236 -9.19 0.64 -6.45
N VAL A 237 -9.49 -0.31 -5.54
CA VAL A 237 -10.20 -0.05 -4.29
C VAL A 237 -9.46 -0.78 -3.18
N ALA A 238 -9.26 -0.10 -2.06
CA ALA A 238 -8.70 -0.70 -0.85
C ALA A 238 -9.43 -0.21 0.39
N TYR A 239 -9.56 -1.09 1.37
CA TYR A 239 -10.08 -0.82 2.70
C TYR A 239 -9.07 -1.30 3.73
N TYR A 240 -8.75 -0.45 4.69
CA TYR A 240 -7.86 -0.74 5.82
C TYR A 240 -8.60 -0.49 7.12
N ASP A 241 -8.63 -1.49 7.98
CA ASP A 241 -9.24 -1.38 9.31
C ASP A 241 -8.22 -0.80 10.30
N TYR A 242 -8.64 0.23 11.01
CA TYR A 242 -7.89 0.89 12.07
C TYR A 242 -8.59 0.79 13.44
N SER A 243 -9.55 -0.12 13.61
CA SER A 243 -10.30 -0.28 14.87
C SER A 243 -9.38 -0.56 16.06
N ALA A 244 -8.24 -1.22 15.83
CA ALA A 244 -7.23 -1.43 16.86
C ALA A 244 -6.58 -0.12 17.37
N MET A 245 -6.87 1.04 16.73
CA MET A 245 -6.37 2.37 17.10
C MET A 245 -7.39 3.20 17.89
N ASP A 246 -8.52 2.63 18.30
CA ASP A 246 -9.59 3.34 19.02
C ASP A 246 -9.12 4.02 20.31
N GLY A 247 -8.01 3.57 20.91
CA GLY A 247 -7.37 4.22 22.06
C GLY A 247 -6.67 5.54 21.74
N SER A 248 -6.45 5.87 20.46
CA SER A 248 -5.82 7.12 20.02
C SER A 248 -6.86 8.22 19.78
N PRO A 249 -6.76 9.38 20.44
CA PRO A 249 -7.65 10.52 20.21
C PRO A 249 -7.42 11.22 18.86
N LEU A 250 -6.43 10.78 18.09
CA LEU A 250 -6.15 11.29 16.75
C LEU A 250 -7.13 10.75 15.71
N PHE A 251 -7.75 9.60 15.93
CA PHE A 251 -8.63 8.98 14.94
C PHE A 251 -10.04 9.58 14.94
N GLU A 252 -10.48 10.02 13.78
CA GLU A 252 -11.87 10.40 13.51
C GLU A 252 -12.68 9.19 13.05
N ARG A 253 -12.03 8.30 12.29
CA ARG A 253 -12.62 7.08 11.73
C ARG A 253 -11.69 5.90 12.00
N ASN A 254 -12.28 4.76 12.25
CA ASN A 254 -11.53 3.51 12.44
C ASN A 254 -11.21 2.78 11.12
N TYR A 255 -11.24 3.47 10.00
CA TYR A 255 -10.87 2.92 8.69
C TYR A 255 -10.29 3.97 7.76
N SER A 256 -9.51 3.51 6.77
CA SER A 256 -9.10 4.29 5.61
C SER A 256 -9.48 3.55 4.34
N MET A 257 -9.94 4.28 3.34
CA MET A 257 -10.27 3.76 2.02
C MET A 257 -9.42 4.42 0.96
N THR A 258 -9.05 3.65 -0.05
CA THR A 258 -8.49 4.15 -1.31
C THR A 258 -9.43 3.76 -2.44
N ALA A 259 -9.72 4.70 -3.33
CA ALA A 259 -10.41 4.43 -4.57
C ALA A 259 -9.73 5.18 -5.72
N PHE A 260 -9.58 4.54 -6.87
CA PHE A 260 -9.00 5.14 -8.07
C PHE A 260 -9.62 4.50 -9.32
N ILE A 261 -9.90 5.34 -10.31
CA ILE A 261 -10.23 4.95 -11.68
C ILE A 261 -9.43 5.84 -12.63
N GLY A 262 -8.77 5.25 -13.62
CA GLY A 262 -7.95 6.02 -14.55
C GLY A 262 -7.51 5.22 -15.78
N PHE A 263 -7.02 5.99 -16.74
CA PHE A 263 -6.35 5.50 -17.93
C PHE A 263 -4.88 5.23 -17.58
N ASP A 264 -4.39 4.06 -17.96
CA ASP A 264 -3.02 3.61 -17.72
C ASP A 264 -2.29 3.42 -19.06
N HIS A 265 -1.11 4.02 -19.17
CA HIS A 265 -0.22 3.88 -20.32
C HIS A 265 1.10 3.28 -19.88
N THR A 266 1.56 2.25 -20.58
CA THR A 266 2.87 1.61 -20.40
C THR A 266 3.79 2.04 -21.53
N PHE A 267 5.01 2.47 -21.20
CA PHE A 267 6.01 3.00 -22.12
C PHE A 267 6.96 1.90 -22.59
#